data_aa73b39b6e4b8a1a422aa0c5f35dc910
#
_entry.id   aa73b39b6e4b8a1a422aa0c5f35dc910
#
_cell.length_a   1.000
_cell.length_b   1.000
_cell.length_c   1.000
_cell.angle_alpha   90.00
_cell.angle_beta   90.00
_cell.angle_gamma   90.00
#
_symmetry.space_group_name_H-M   'P 1'
#
loop_
_entity.id
_entity.type
_entity.pdbx_description
1 polymer ?
#
loop_
_entity_poly.entity_id
_entity_poly.type
_entity_poly.pdbx_seq_one_letter_code
_entity_poly.pdbx_strand_id
1 'polypeptide(L)'
;MRDVFAERDQTSLTEEDLRGGNPLKVAAAVILKPDGRFLLAQRPAGKPYAGYWEFPGGKVKAHETSEQALRRELQEELGIRAEQIHPWLTLAYCYPHAMVRLCFHRVMRWSGEPHGRENQQLSWQSAERVDVAPLLPANGPVLRALSLPPVYAISNVAELGRENFMQRLEQALQNGLRLIQVREKYMPRIELRDFAVAVIAAARRYQAKVLVNGDIGLARELGADGVHLTSQQLMVLERRPQIEWCGASCHDREQLQRAEALGVDFAVLAPVLPTLSHPGAPGMGWGAFAQLVEGYSLPVYALGGMREQHLSTAWANGAHGIAMMRGAWEVP
;
A
#
# COMPACT_ATOMS: atom_id res chain seq x y z
N MET A 1 -6.00 -21.03 4.03
CA MET A 1 -5.36 -19.74 4.28
C MET A 1 -6.37 -18.64 4.75
N ARG A 2 -7.61 -19.04 5.16
CA ARG A 2 -8.68 -18.11 5.59
C ARG A 2 -8.68 -17.79 7.09
N ASP A 3 -7.91 -18.50 7.92
CA ASP A 3 -8.05 -18.41 9.39
C ASP A 3 -6.94 -17.64 10.14
N VAL A 4 -5.93 -17.10 9.45
CA VAL A 4 -4.84 -16.35 10.10
C VAL A 4 -5.16 -14.85 10.28
N PHE A 5 -6.23 -14.36 9.64
CA PHE A 5 -6.61 -12.93 9.65
C PHE A 5 -7.98 -12.65 10.32
N ALA A 6 -8.53 -13.60 11.06
CA ALA A 6 -9.92 -13.57 11.55
C ALA A 6 -10.08 -12.97 12.95
N GLU A 7 -9.27 -12.00 13.38
CA GLU A 7 -9.64 -11.13 14.49
C GLU A 7 -9.27 -9.69 14.15
N ARG A 8 -10.21 -9.02 13.47
CA ARG A 8 -10.23 -7.56 13.36
C ARG A 8 -10.75 -6.96 14.67
N ASP A 9 -9.91 -6.93 15.68
CA ASP A 9 -10.09 -5.98 16.77
C ASP A 9 -9.29 -4.72 16.43
N GLN A 10 -9.75 -4.03 15.37
CA GLN A 10 -9.33 -2.68 15.05
C GLN A 10 -10.22 -1.74 15.87
N THR A 11 -9.91 -1.56 17.12
CA THR A 11 -10.25 -0.32 17.81
C THR A 11 -9.44 0.77 17.09
N SER A 12 -10.10 1.49 16.18
CA SER A 12 -9.60 2.76 15.69
C SER A 12 -9.45 3.66 16.91
N LEU A 13 -8.19 3.85 17.33
CA LEU A 13 -7.88 4.76 18.43
C LEU A 13 -8.41 6.15 18.06
N THR A 14 -9.29 6.69 18.86
CA THR A 14 -9.76 8.05 18.71
C THR A 14 -8.66 9.03 19.12
N GLU A 15 -8.75 10.29 18.67
CA GLU A 15 -7.81 11.33 19.13
C GLU A 15 -7.81 11.47 20.67
N GLU A 16 -8.86 11.04 21.37
CA GLU A 16 -8.96 11.00 22.82
C GLU A 16 -8.09 9.91 23.44
N ASP A 17 -7.99 8.73 22.82
CA ASP A 17 -7.12 7.64 23.28
C ASP A 17 -5.64 8.02 23.16
N LEU A 18 -5.31 8.94 22.25
CA LEU A 18 -3.96 9.50 22.08
C LEU A 18 -3.60 10.56 23.13
N ARG A 19 -4.56 11.09 23.90
CA ARG A 19 -4.36 12.16 24.89
C ARG A 19 -3.84 11.68 26.24
N GLY A 20 -3.86 10.39 26.52
CA GLY A 20 -3.49 9.81 27.84
C GLY A 20 -2.01 9.57 28.09
N GLY A 21 -1.14 9.66 27.09
CA GLY A 21 0.33 9.51 27.17
C GLY A 21 0.96 9.64 25.82
N ASN A 22 2.17 10.20 25.75
CA ASN A 22 2.87 10.35 24.47
C ASN A 22 3.22 8.95 23.93
N PRO A 23 2.62 8.46 22.81
CA PRO A 23 2.82 7.11 22.32
C PRO A 23 4.30 6.85 22.04
N LEU A 24 4.79 5.69 22.42
CA LEU A 24 6.17 5.29 22.15
C LEU A 24 6.39 5.22 20.64
N LYS A 25 7.23 6.10 20.13
CA LYS A 25 7.58 6.12 18.71
C LYS A 25 8.60 5.05 18.40
N VAL A 26 8.30 4.20 17.42
CA VAL A 26 9.15 3.10 16.95
C VAL A 26 9.35 3.23 15.45
N ALA A 27 10.57 3.09 14.97
CA ALA A 27 10.90 3.00 13.55
C ALA A 27 11.05 1.52 13.18
N ALA A 28 10.37 1.07 12.12
CA ALA A 28 10.41 -0.31 11.63
C ALA A 28 10.81 -0.36 10.16
N ALA A 29 11.66 -1.33 9.80
CA ALA A 29 12.18 -1.51 8.45
C ALA A 29 11.46 -2.61 7.69
N VAL A 30 10.88 -2.27 6.55
CA VAL A 30 10.52 -3.23 5.52
C VAL A 30 11.70 -3.33 4.55
N ILE A 31 12.63 -4.24 4.84
CA ILE A 31 13.82 -4.48 4.01
C ILE A 31 13.39 -5.35 2.83
N LEU A 32 13.48 -4.83 1.62
CA LEU A 32 12.94 -5.43 0.40
C LEU A 32 14.04 -5.83 -0.57
N LYS A 33 14.07 -7.11 -0.93
CA LYS A 33 14.87 -7.60 -2.06
C LYS A 33 14.25 -7.21 -3.41
N PRO A 34 15.04 -7.20 -4.50
CA PRO A 34 14.51 -6.94 -5.85
C PRO A 34 13.42 -7.93 -6.31
N ASP A 35 13.39 -9.13 -5.74
CA ASP A 35 12.36 -10.16 -6.01
C ASP A 35 11.08 -9.97 -5.18
N GLY A 36 10.96 -8.89 -4.40
CA GLY A 36 9.80 -8.56 -3.57
C GLY A 36 9.77 -9.25 -2.20
N ARG A 37 10.73 -10.12 -1.88
CA ARG A 37 10.82 -10.70 -0.54
C ARG A 37 11.25 -9.67 0.49
N PHE A 38 10.69 -9.77 1.69
CA PHE A 38 11.00 -8.89 2.83
C PHE A 38 11.56 -9.68 4.01
N LEU A 39 12.33 -9.00 4.85
CA LEU A 39 12.97 -9.60 6.02
C LEU A 39 12.09 -9.45 7.26
N LEU A 40 11.89 -10.55 7.98
CA LEU A 40 11.38 -10.57 9.35
C LEU A 40 12.46 -11.06 10.31
N ALA A 41 12.42 -10.55 11.55
CA ALA A 41 13.27 -10.96 12.66
C ALA A 41 12.42 -11.54 13.78
N GLN A 42 12.92 -12.58 14.44
CA GLN A 42 12.27 -13.18 15.60
C GLN A 42 12.69 -12.43 16.86
N ARG A 43 11.74 -12.04 17.70
CA ARG A 43 12.03 -11.32 18.96
C ARG A 43 12.82 -12.21 19.91
N PRO A 44 13.96 -11.73 20.44
CA PRO A 44 14.80 -12.52 21.32
C PRO A 44 14.13 -12.80 22.68
N ALA A 45 14.66 -13.79 23.38
CA ALA A 45 14.24 -14.10 24.75
C ALA A 45 14.41 -12.88 25.68
N GLY A 46 13.49 -12.71 26.64
CA GLY A 46 13.50 -11.61 27.61
C GLY A 46 12.84 -10.32 27.15
N LYS A 47 12.47 -10.19 25.87
CA LYS A 47 11.62 -9.07 25.38
C LYS A 47 10.13 -9.47 25.42
N PRO A 48 9.18 -8.54 25.60
CA PRO A 48 7.74 -8.82 25.44
C PRO A 48 7.49 -9.48 24.08
N TYR A 49 6.59 -10.47 24.04
CA TYR A 49 6.34 -11.26 22.82
C TYR A 49 7.57 -12.04 22.31
N ALA A 50 8.44 -12.55 23.20
CA ALA A 50 9.57 -13.37 22.80
C ALA A 50 9.14 -14.53 21.87
N GLY A 51 9.89 -14.76 20.80
CA GLY A 51 9.57 -15.77 19.79
C GLY A 51 8.62 -15.32 18.67
N TYR A 52 7.94 -14.18 18.81
CA TYR A 52 7.13 -13.59 17.73
C TYR A 52 8.03 -12.99 16.65
N TRP A 53 7.54 -13.01 15.41
CA TRP A 53 8.21 -12.41 14.26
C TRP A 53 7.69 -10.99 13.99
N GLU A 54 8.61 -10.09 13.67
CA GLU A 54 8.34 -8.69 13.43
C GLU A 54 9.24 -8.10 12.34
N PHE A 55 8.88 -6.92 11.84
CA PHE A 55 9.78 -6.11 11.05
C PHE A 55 10.89 -5.55 11.95
N PRO A 56 12.18 -5.68 11.57
CA PRO A 56 13.29 -5.19 12.39
C PRO A 56 13.23 -3.69 12.59
N GLY A 57 13.68 -3.22 13.76
CA GLY A 57 13.69 -1.82 14.13
C GLY A 57 13.58 -1.59 15.63
N GLY A 58 13.49 -0.32 16.03
CA GLY A 58 13.49 -0.01 17.45
C GLY A 58 12.98 1.38 17.79
N LYS A 59 13.15 1.75 19.05
CA LYS A 59 12.63 3.00 19.62
C LYS A 59 13.34 4.21 19.02
N VAL A 60 12.56 5.23 18.68
CA VAL A 60 13.08 6.53 18.30
C VAL A 60 13.50 7.28 19.58
N LYS A 61 14.79 7.59 19.73
CA LYS A 61 15.32 8.34 20.86
C LYS A 61 14.99 9.84 20.75
N ALA A 62 15.13 10.56 21.85
CA ALA A 62 15.00 12.01 21.84
C ALA A 62 16.01 12.60 20.82
N HIS A 63 15.55 13.57 20.04
CA HIS A 63 16.33 14.25 18.99
C HIS A 63 16.69 13.41 17.75
N GLU A 64 16.20 12.18 17.63
CA GLU A 64 16.29 11.38 16.40
C GLU A 64 15.03 11.55 15.53
N THR A 65 15.21 11.57 14.21
CA THR A 65 14.13 11.27 13.26
C THR A 65 13.88 9.76 13.22
N SER A 66 12.72 9.33 12.72
CA SER A 66 12.45 7.90 12.56
C SER A 66 13.43 7.21 11.60
N GLU A 67 13.91 7.92 10.57
CA GLU A 67 14.93 7.40 9.67
C GLU A 67 16.30 7.24 10.35
N GLN A 68 16.72 8.21 11.17
CA GLN A 68 17.97 8.14 11.92
C GLN A 68 17.95 6.96 12.91
N ALA A 69 16.84 6.81 13.65
CA ALA A 69 16.64 5.68 14.55
C ALA A 69 16.74 4.36 13.79
N LEU A 70 16.07 4.27 12.62
CA LEU A 70 16.09 3.07 11.81
C LEU A 70 17.49 2.68 11.35
N ARG A 71 18.29 3.66 10.85
CA ARG A 71 19.68 3.42 10.43
C ARG A 71 20.52 2.89 11.58
N ARG A 72 20.37 3.43 12.78
CA ARG A 72 21.07 3.00 13.99
C ARG A 72 20.66 1.58 14.38
N GLU A 73 19.34 1.30 14.49
CA GLU A 73 18.83 0.00 14.89
C GLU A 73 19.23 -1.11 13.91
N LEU A 74 19.15 -0.87 12.60
CA LEU A 74 19.58 -1.85 11.61
C LEU A 74 21.07 -2.16 11.67
N GLN A 75 21.90 -1.16 12.00
CA GLN A 75 23.32 -1.38 12.21
C GLN A 75 23.59 -2.14 13.52
N GLU A 76 22.86 -1.82 14.59
CA GLU A 76 23.01 -2.46 15.91
C GLU A 76 22.50 -3.89 15.89
N GLU A 77 21.30 -4.14 15.37
CA GLU A 77 20.62 -5.45 15.43
C GLU A 77 20.99 -6.41 14.28
N LEU A 78 21.21 -5.87 13.06
CA LEU A 78 21.39 -6.71 11.87
C LEU A 78 22.76 -6.56 11.21
N GLY A 79 23.60 -5.61 11.65
CA GLY A 79 24.91 -5.37 11.05
C GLY A 79 24.89 -4.81 9.65
N ILE A 80 23.79 -4.25 9.19
CA ILE A 80 23.66 -3.67 7.85
C ILE A 80 23.63 -2.14 7.90
N ARG A 81 24.14 -1.51 6.85
CA ARG A 81 24.04 -0.07 6.63
C ARG A 81 22.97 0.21 5.58
N ALA A 82 21.82 0.71 6.00
CA ALA A 82 20.75 1.10 5.09
C ALA A 82 21.16 2.32 4.27
N GLU A 83 21.10 2.24 2.95
CA GLU A 83 21.53 3.26 2.00
C GLU A 83 20.35 4.01 1.40
N GLN A 84 19.31 3.29 0.95
CA GLN A 84 18.11 3.87 0.35
C GLN A 84 16.92 3.52 1.23
N ILE A 85 16.37 4.54 1.89
CA ILE A 85 15.23 4.45 2.80
C ILE A 85 14.14 5.39 2.29
N HIS A 86 12.91 4.89 2.27
CA HIS A 86 11.73 5.65 1.90
C HIS A 86 10.69 5.60 3.02
N PRO A 87 10.10 6.74 3.43
CA PRO A 87 8.97 6.73 4.35
C PRO A 87 7.79 5.97 3.73
N TRP A 88 6.96 5.35 4.57
CA TRP A 88 5.82 4.60 4.05
C TRP A 88 4.60 4.73 4.96
N LEU A 89 4.33 3.78 5.83
CA LEU A 89 3.13 3.74 6.66
C LEU A 89 3.42 4.17 8.09
N THR A 90 2.41 4.74 8.74
CA THR A 90 2.45 5.00 10.18
C THR A 90 1.25 4.34 10.83
N LEU A 91 1.48 3.38 11.72
CA LEU A 91 0.42 2.66 12.45
C LEU A 91 0.44 3.06 13.92
N ALA A 92 -0.72 3.37 14.47
CA ALA A 92 -0.91 3.39 15.91
C ALA A 92 -1.42 2.01 16.36
N TYR A 93 -0.78 1.42 17.37
CA TYR A 93 -1.19 0.13 17.90
C TYR A 93 -1.14 0.13 19.43
N CYS A 94 -2.20 -0.35 20.05
CA CYS A 94 -2.29 -0.45 21.49
C CYS A 94 -1.98 -1.88 21.94
N TYR A 95 -0.79 -2.09 22.51
CA TYR A 95 -0.46 -3.32 23.20
C TYR A 95 -0.94 -3.25 24.65
N PRO A 96 -1.17 -4.37 25.36
CA PRO A 96 -1.59 -4.37 26.77
C PRO A 96 -0.67 -3.55 27.70
N HIS A 97 0.58 -3.35 27.32
CA HIS A 97 1.60 -2.68 28.11
C HIS A 97 2.06 -1.32 27.58
N ALA A 98 1.66 -0.94 26.37
CA ALA A 98 2.06 0.35 25.79
C ALA A 98 1.29 0.69 24.51
N MET A 99 0.98 1.98 24.34
CA MET A 99 0.58 2.52 23.06
C MET A 99 1.83 2.83 22.25
N VAL A 100 1.88 2.35 21.00
CA VAL A 100 3.01 2.56 20.11
C VAL A 100 2.59 3.23 18.80
N ARG A 101 3.44 4.12 18.31
CA ARG A 101 3.35 4.69 16.96
C ARG A 101 4.48 4.11 16.12
N LEU A 102 4.14 3.17 15.23
CA LEU A 102 5.06 2.46 14.36
C LEU A 102 5.23 3.23 13.05
N CYS A 103 6.42 3.76 12.81
CA CYS A 103 6.78 4.44 11.55
C CYS A 103 7.51 3.44 10.66
N PHE A 104 6.83 2.89 9.67
CA PHE A 104 7.40 1.95 8.71
C PHE A 104 8.11 2.68 7.58
N HIS A 105 9.30 2.18 7.25
CA HIS A 105 10.10 2.66 6.13
C HIS A 105 10.48 1.48 5.24
N ARG A 106 10.44 1.66 3.93
CA ARG A 106 11.00 0.70 2.98
C ARG A 106 12.51 0.92 2.87
N VAL A 107 13.28 -0.16 3.03
CA VAL A 107 14.72 -0.18 2.80
C VAL A 107 14.98 -0.94 1.50
N MET A 108 15.32 -0.21 0.44
CA MET A 108 15.44 -0.75 -0.91
C MET A 108 16.90 -1.07 -1.28
N ARG A 109 17.86 -0.49 -0.56
CA ARG A 109 19.28 -0.75 -0.74
C ARG A 109 20.02 -0.64 0.58
N TRP A 110 20.94 -1.58 0.79
CA TRP A 110 21.80 -1.64 1.98
C TRP A 110 23.13 -2.29 1.62
N SER A 111 24.16 -2.10 2.46
CA SER A 111 25.42 -2.82 2.42
C SER A 111 25.58 -3.68 3.68
N GLY A 112 26.34 -4.76 3.56
CA GLY A 112 26.49 -5.79 4.58
C GLY A 112 25.48 -6.95 4.41
N GLU A 113 25.75 -8.08 5.06
CA GLU A 113 24.86 -9.25 5.08
C GLU A 113 24.04 -9.24 6.37
N PRO A 114 22.69 -9.24 6.31
CA PRO A 114 21.87 -9.23 7.50
C PRO A 114 22.10 -10.48 8.34
N HIS A 115 22.44 -10.30 9.61
CA HIS A 115 22.57 -11.38 10.58
C HIS A 115 22.12 -10.92 11.98
N GLY A 116 21.53 -11.82 12.76
CA GLY A 116 20.99 -11.51 14.08
C GLY A 116 22.09 -11.30 15.12
N ARG A 117 22.38 -10.05 15.45
CA ARG A 117 23.42 -9.70 16.44
C ARG A 117 22.98 -9.87 17.89
N GLU A 118 21.67 -9.95 18.12
CA GLU A 118 21.05 -10.25 19.43
C GLU A 118 20.60 -11.72 19.52
N ASN A 119 21.19 -12.63 18.73
CA ASN A 119 20.79 -14.04 18.60
C ASN A 119 19.35 -14.24 18.09
N GLN A 120 18.74 -13.25 17.46
CA GLN A 120 17.44 -13.38 16.81
C GLN A 120 17.58 -14.13 15.49
N GLN A 121 16.58 -14.98 15.20
CA GLN A 121 16.46 -15.60 13.89
C GLN A 121 15.96 -14.60 12.85
N LEU A 122 16.42 -14.76 11.62
CA LEU A 122 16.00 -13.95 10.48
C LEU A 122 15.38 -14.83 9.42
N SER A 123 14.33 -14.33 8.76
CA SER A 123 13.67 -15.07 7.68
C SER A 123 13.19 -14.15 6.57
N TRP A 124 13.53 -14.50 5.31
CA TRP A 124 13.04 -13.82 4.12
C TRP A 124 11.69 -14.39 3.70
N GLN A 125 10.66 -13.54 3.72
CA GLN A 125 9.27 -13.90 3.46
C GLN A 125 8.76 -13.26 2.18
N SER A 126 7.70 -13.81 1.58
CA SER A 126 6.96 -13.16 0.50
C SER A 126 5.55 -12.76 0.96
N ALA A 127 4.96 -11.75 0.31
CA ALA A 127 3.61 -11.31 0.65
C ALA A 127 2.53 -12.36 0.29
N GLU A 128 2.82 -13.24 -0.69
CA GLU A 128 1.92 -14.34 -1.05
C GLU A 128 1.94 -15.46 -0.02
N ARG A 129 3.08 -15.63 0.68
CA ARG A 129 3.26 -16.71 1.64
C ARG A 129 4.23 -16.30 2.75
N VAL A 130 3.66 -16.06 3.93
CA VAL A 130 4.41 -15.93 5.18
C VAL A 130 4.36 -17.29 5.89
N ASP A 131 5.51 -17.92 6.07
CA ASP A 131 5.64 -19.27 6.63
C ASP A 131 6.26 -19.30 8.04
N VAL A 132 6.47 -18.14 8.63
CA VAL A 132 6.91 -17.98 10.03
C VAL A 132 5.77 -17.54 10.93
N ALA A 133 5.74 -18.05 12.15
CA ALA A 133 4.72 -17.77 13.16
C ALA A 133 5.29 -17.91 14.59
N PRO A 134 4.66 -17.28 15.59
CA PRO A 134 3.59 -16.29 15.50
C PRO A 134 4.10 -14.92 15.05
N LEU A 135 3.22 -14.13 14.43
CA LEU A 135 3.51 -12.76 14.01
C LEU A 135 3.03 -11.76 15.06
N LEU A 136 3.74 -10.64 15.24
CA LEU A 136 3.18 -9.53 16.02
C LEU A 136 1.88 -9.02 15.40
N PRO A 137 0.83 -8.76 16.21
CA PRO A 137 -0.47 -8.33 15.68
C PRO A 137 -0.42 -7.07 14.81
N ALA A 138 0.42 -6.10 15.16
CA ALA A 138 0.61 -4.87 14.38
C ALA A 138 1.18 -5.09 12.97
N ASN A 139 1.72 -6.29 12.65
CA ASN A 139 2.28 -6.57 11.32
C ASN A 139 1.19 -6.86 10.26
N GLY A 140 -0.01 -7.28 10.67
CA GLY A 140 -1.08 -7.66 9.75
C GLY A 140 -1.39 -6.62 8.68
N PRO A 141 -1.68 -5.37 9.02
CA PRO A 141 -1.92 -4.30 8.04
C PRO A 141 -0.76 -4.07 7.08
N VAL A 142 0.49 -4.17 7.57
CA VAL A 142 1.70 -3.99 6.74
C VAL A 142 1.86 -5.12 5.74
N LEU A 143 1.64 -6.37 6.17
CA LEU A 143 1.67 -7.55 5.30
C LEU A 143 0.59 -7.48 4.22
N ARG A 144 -0.62 -7.00 4.59
CA ARG A 144 -1.68 -6.75 3.61
C ARG A 144 -1.27 -5.65 2.61
N ALA A 145 -0.67 -4.56 3.07
CA ALA A 145 -0.16 -3.51 2.21
C ALA A 145 0.95 -4.01 1.27
N LEU A 146 1.83 -4.91 1.72
CA LEU A 146 2.88 -5.52 0.90
C LEU A 146 2.35 -6.42 -0.23
N SER A 147 1.12 -6.93 -0.11
CA SER A 147 0.48 -7.69 -1.20
C SER A 147 -0.13 -6.81 -2.31
N LEU A 148 -0.05 -5.48 -2.17
CA LEU A 148 -0.40 -4.51 -3.21
C LEU A 148 0.81 -4.23 -4.09
N PRO A 149 0.69 -4.39 -5.43
CA PRO A 149 1.77 -4.05 -6.37
C PRO A 149 2.09 -2.54 -6.37
N PRO A 150 3.30 -2.14 -6.76
CA PRO A 150 3.68 -0.72 -6.81
C PRO A 150 3.02 0.06 -7.96
N VAL A 151 2.44 -0.63 -8.93
CA VAL A 151 1.77 -0.04 -10.09
C VAL A 151 0.31 -0.43 -10.11
N TYR A 152 -0.56 0.56 -10.17
CA TYR A 152 -2.01 0.44 -10.33
C TYR A 152 -2.44 1.02 -11.67
N ALA A 153 -2.75 0.17 -12.66
CA ALA A 153 -3.14 0.60 -13.98
C ALA A 153 -4.66 0.84 -14.06
N ILE A 154 -5.04 1.94 -14.71
CA ILE A 154 -6.45 2.32 -14.91
C ILE A 154 -6.78 2.18 -16.39
N SER A 155 -7.88 1.50 -16.73
CA SER A 155 -8.28 1.31 -18.12
C SER A 155 -8.51 2.65 -18.86
N ASN A 156 -8.32 2.63 -20.17
CA ASN A 156 -8.42 3.82 -21.03
C ASN A 156 -8.93 3.46 -22.44
N VAL A 157 -10.07 2.77 -22.49
CA VAL A 157 -10.69 2.33 -23.75
C VAL A 157 -11.16 3.51 -24.58
N ALA A 158 -11.60 4.58 -23.93
CA ALA A 158 -12.09 5.77 -24.63
C ALA A 158 -11.03 6.39 -25.57
N GLU A 159 -9.74 6.30 -25.23
CA GLU A 159 -8.66 6.84 -26.07
C GLU A 159 -8.04 5.75 -26.98
N LEU A 160 -7.98 4.51 -26.52
CA LEU A 160 -7.25 3.44 -27.23
C LEU A 160 -8.14 2.61 -28.16
N GLY A 161 -9.44 2.59 -27.91
CA GLY A 161 -10.34 1.58 -28.49
C GLY A 161 -10.17 0.22 -27.78
N ARG A 162 -11.23 -0.59 -27.82
CA ARG A 162 -11.32 -1.85 -27.06
C ARG A 162 -10.26 -2.88 -27.49
N GLU A 163 -10.09 -3.07 -28.78
CA GLU A 163 -9.16 -4.07 -29.29
C GLU A 163 -7.70 -3.74 -28.93
N ASN A 164 -7.26 -2.52 -29.22
CA ASN A 164 -5.93 -2.06 -28.91
C ASN A 164 -5.66 -2.05 -27.38
N PHE A 165 -6.67 -1.67 -26.58
CA PHE A 165 -6.55 -1.75 -25.13
C PHE A 165 -6.29 -3.20 -24.68
N MET A 166 -7.05 -4.19 -25.19
CA MET A 166 -6.89 -5.59 -24.80
C MET A 166 -5.53 -6.16 -25.20
N GLN A 167 -4.98 -5.75 -26.35
CA GLN A 167 -3.62 -6.13 -26.78
C GLN A 167 -2.57 -5.56 -25.81
N ARG A 168 -2.68 -4.27 -25.45
CA ARG A 168 -1.76 -3.61 -24.51
C ARG A 168 -1.91 -4.17 -23.09
N LEU A 169 -3.11 -4.51 -22.67
CA LEU A 169 -3.35 -5.19 -21.39
C LEU A 169 -2.60 -6.52 -21.33
N GLU A 170 -2.71 -7.33 -22.36
CA GLU A 170 -2.02 -8.63 -22.42
C GLU A 170 -0.50 -8.44 -22.32
N GLN A 171 0.05 -7.49 -23.06
CA GLN A 171 1.48 -7.17 -23.01
C GLN A 171 1.92 -6.64 -21.63
N ALA A 172 1.13 -5.74 -21.00
CA ALA A 172 1.41 -5.24 -19.67
C ALA A 172 1.37 -6.34 -18.60
N LEU A 173 0.41 -7.30 -18.72
CA LEU A 173 0.31 -8.45 -17.83
C LEU A 173 1.53 -9.38 -17.96
N GLN A 174 2.01 -9.63 -19.19
CA GLN A 174 3.24 -10.38 -19.47
C GLN A 174 4.46 -9.69 -18.84
N ASN A 175 4.48 -8.35 -18.85
CA ASN A 175 5.53 -7.52 -18.27
C ASN A 175 5.39 -7.29 -16.74
N GLY A 176 4.47 -8.00 -16.08
CA GLY A 176 4.38 -7.98 -14.62
C GLY A 176 3.33 -7.05 -14.02
N LEU A 177 2.43 -6.46 -14.80
CA LEU A 177 1.28 -5.73 -14.24
C LEU A 177 0.39 -6.68 -13.43
N ARG A 178 0.04 -6.30 -12.18
CA ARG A 178 -0.71 -7.17 -11.25
C ARG A 178 -1.91 -6.49 -10.57
N LEU A 179 -2.18 -5.21 -10.86
CA LEU A 179 -3.32 -4.51 -10.28
C LEU A 179 -3.94 -3.55 -11.31
N ILE A 180 -5.24 -3.73 -11.58
CA ILE A 180 -5.94 -3.07 -12.68
C ILE A 180 -7.26 -2.50 -12.16
N GLN A 181 -7.60 -1.28 -12.57
CA GLN A 181 -8.92 -0.68 -12.39
C GLN A 181 -9.66 -0.65 -13.74
N VAL A 182 -10.82 -1.26 -13.79
CA VAL A 182 -11.77 -1.08 -14.90
C VAL A 182 -12.56 0.20 -14.63
N ARG A 183 -12.33 1.25 -15.44
CA ARG A 183 -12.92 2.58 -15.25
C ARG A 183 -13.20 3.24 -16.60
N GLU A 184 -14.40 3.01 -17.12
CA GLU A 184 -14.88 3.59 -18.39
C GLU A 184 -16.16 4.40 -18.12
N LYS A 185 -15.98 5.69 -17.82
CA LYS A 185 -17.06 6.59 -17.32
C LYS A 185 -18.26 6.73 -18.25
N TYR A 186 -18.03 6.62 -19.55
CA TYR A 186 -19.04 6.90 -20.57
C TYR A 186 -19.50 5.63 -21.28
N MET A 187 -18.97 4.46 -20.90
CA MET A 187 -19.36 3.19 -21.46
C MET A 187 -20.72 2.75 -20.90
N PRO A 188 -21.70 2.37 -21.74
CA PRO A 188 -22.97 1.84 -21.27
C PRO A 188 -22.77 0.61 -20.38
N ARG A 189 -23.64 0.41 -19.37
CA ARG A 189 -23.47 -0.63 -18.35
C ARG A 189 -23.33 -2.04 -18.92
N ILE A 190 -24.06 -2.34 -19.99
CA ILE A 190 -23.99 -3.66 -20.66
C ILE A 190 -22.60 -3.85 -21.28
N GLU A 191 -22.11 -2.86 -22.00
CA GLU A 191 -20.78 -2.89 -22.61
C GLU A 191 -19.67 -2.92 -21.55
N LEU A 192 -19.81 -2.15 -20.47
CA LEU A 192 -18.89 -2.15 -19.32
C LEU A 192 -18.79 -3.54 -18.68
N ARG A 193 -19.93 -4.22 -18.53
CA ARG A 193 -20.00 -5.58 -18.02
C ARG A 193 -19.19 -6.54 -18.90
N ASP A 194 -19.45 -6.54 -20.22
CA ASP A 194 -18.76 -7.44 -21.16
C ASP A 194 -17.25 -7.09 -21.28
N PHE A 195 -16.92 -5.83 -21.17
CA PHE A 195 -15.53 -5.37 -21.13
C PHE A 195 -14.84 -5.85 -19.82
N ALA A 196 -15.48 -5.66 -18.67
CA ALA A 196 -14.93 -6.08 -17.38
C ALA A 196 -14.75 -7.61 -17.32
N VAL A 197 -15.67 -8.40 -17.85
CA VAL A 197 -15.52 -9.86 -17.98
C VAL A 197 -14.24 -10.20 -18.76
N ALA A 198 -14.00 -9.55 -19.90
CA ALA A 198 -12.82 -9.80 -20.72
C ALA A 198 -11.53 -9.43 -19.97
N VAL A 199 -11.50 -8.28 -19.27
CA VAL A 199 -10.35 -7.85 -18.48
C VAL A 199 -10.07 -8.81 -17.33
N ILE A 200 -11.10 -9.22 -16.58
CA ILE A 200 -10.97 -10.18 -15.47
C ILE A 200 -10.44 -11.52 -15.98
N ALA A 201 -10.95 -12.02 -17.10
CA ALA A 201 -10.48 -13.27 -17.69
C ALA A 201 -9.01 -13.20 -18.12
N ALA A 202 -8.59 -12.10 -18.72
CA ALA A 202 -7.18 -11.87 -19.07
C ALA A 202 -6.29 -11.80 -17.81
N ALA A 203 -6.68 -11.00 -16.82
CA ALA A 203 -5.93 -10.76 -15.59
C ALA A 203 -5.71 -12.04 -14.75
N ARG A 204 -6.73 -12.91 -14.67
CA ARG A 204 -6.66 -14.18 -13.90
C ARG A 204 -5.54 -15.11 -14.36
N ARG A 205 -5.22 -15.13 -15.66
CA ARG A 205 -4.13 -15.94 -16.20
C ARG A 205 -2.76 -15.56 -15.64
N TYR A 206 -2.63 -14.32 -15.17
CA TYR A 206 -1.41 -13.74 -14.62
C TYR A 206 -1.51 -13.45 -13.12
N GLN A 207 -2.55 -13.96 -12.45
CA GLN A 207 -2.80 -13.70 -11.02
C GLN A 207 -2.90 -12.19 -10.69
N ALA A 208 -3.27 -11.38 -11.68
CA ALA A 208 -3.47 -9.95 -11.50
C ALA A 208 -4.87 -9.67 -10.94
N LYS A 209 -4.95 -8.70 -10.02
CA LYS A 209 -6.19 -8.27 -9.37
C LYS A 209 -6.91 -7.23 -10.22
N VAL A 210 -8.23 -7.34 -10.30
CA VAL A 210 -9.09 -6.39 -11.03
C VAL A 210 -10.10 -5.77 -10.07
N LEU A 211 -10.11 -4.44 -10.00
CA LEU A 211 -11.11 -3.66 -9.27
C LEU A 211 -12.03 -2.95 -10.27
N VAL A 212 -13.33 -2.97 -9.99
CA VAL A 212 -14.32 -2.22 -10.78
C VAL A 212 -14.53 -0.85 -10.14
N ASN A 213 -14.49 0.22 -10.95
CA ASN A 213 -14.71 1.56 -10.45
C ASN A 213 -16.19 1.86 -10.22
N GLY A 214 -16.54 2.27 -9.01
CA GLY A 214 -17.85 2.85 -8.65
C GLY A 214 -19.03 1.89 -8.61
N ASP A 215 -18.99 0.72 -9.25
CA ASP A 215 -20.12 -0.22 -9.26
C ASP A 215 -19.83 -1.45 -8.39
N ILE A 216 -20.22 -1.34 -7.11
CA ILE A 216 -20.08 -2.41 -6.11
C ILE A 216 -20.89 -3.66 -6.52
N GLY A 217 -22.09 -3.45 -7.09
CA GLY A 217 -22.96 -4.52 -7.55
C GLY A 217 -22.33 -5.31 -8.69
N LEU A 218 -21.82 -4.62 -9.69
CA LEU A 218 -21.13 -5.22 -10.83
C LEU A 218 -19.85 -5.95 -10.39
N ALA A 219 -19.07 -5.35 -9.50
CA ALA A 219 -17.85 -6.00 -8.98
C ALA A 219 -18.17 -7.37 -8.34
N ARG A 220 -19.24 -7.45 -7.54
CA ARG A 220 -19.71 -8.70 -6.93
C ARG A 220 -20.27 -9.68 -7.95
N GLU A 221 -21.11 -9.20 -8.86
CA GLU A 221 -21.72 -10.01 -9.93
C GLU A 221 -20.66 -10.74 -10.76
N LEU A 222 -19.58 -10.04 -11.12
CA LEU A 222 -18.51 -10.57 -11.96
C LEU A 222 -17.44 -11.34 -11.17
N GLY A 223 -17.50 -11.35 -9.85
CA GLY A 223 -16.45 -11.92 -9.01
C GLY A 223 -15.11 -11.22 -9.24
N ALA A 224 -15.12 -9.89 -9.41
CA ALA A 224 -13.93 -9.09 -9.43
C ALA A 224 -13.24 -9.14 -8.07
N ASP A 225 -11.92 -8.94 -8.03
CA ASP A 225 -11.15 -8.99 -6.78
C ASP A 225 -11.53 -7.84 -5.84
N GLY A 226 -12.08 -6.73 -6.38
CA GLY A 226 -12.45 -5.61 -5.55
C GLY A 226 -13.24 -4.52 -6.25
N VAL A 227 -13.45 -3.45 -5.50
CA VAL A 227 -14.09 -2.21 -5.95
C VAL A 227 -13.17 -1.02 -5.67
N HIS A 228 -13.18 -0.04 -6.58
CA HIS A 228 -12.57 1.25 -6.36
C HIS A 228 -13.66 2.30 -6.18
N LEU A 229 -13.79 2.83 -4.97
CA LEU A 229 -14.79 3.84 -4.63
C LEU A 229 -14.44 5.19 -5.25
N THR A 230 -15.43 5.86 -5.81
CA THR A 230 -15.30 7.28 -6.15
C THR A 230 -15.22 8.10 -4.86
N SER A 231 -14.68 9.34 -4.94
CA SER A 231 -14.64 10.23 -3.78
C SER A 231 -16.04 10.53 -3.21
N GLN A 232 -17.06 10.63 -4.07
CA GLN A 232 -18.45 10.79 -3.62
C GLN A 232 -18.94 9.60 -2.83
N GLN A 233 -18.71 8.37 -3.31
CA GLN A 233 -19.09 7.15 -2.57
C GLN A 233 -18.35 7.03 -1.26
N LEU A 234 -17.05 7.34 -1.24
CA LEU A 234 -16.23 7.35 -0.04
C LEU A 234 -16.84 8.23 1.06
N MET A 235 -17.33 9.41 0.69
CA MET A 235 -17.87 10.37 1.67
C MET A 235 -19.25 9.98 2.22
N VAL A 236 -20.05 9.21 1.48
CA VAL A 236 -21.42 8.85 1.90
C VAL A 236 -21.59 7.45 2.45
N LEU A 237 -20.67 6.53 2.16
CA LEU A 237 -20.77 5.16 2.66
C LEU A 237 -20.48 5.10 4.16
N GLU A 238 -21.39 4.57 4.95
CA GLU A 238 -21.21 4.38 6.40
C GLU A 238 -20.26 3.22 6.74
N ARG A 239 -20.21 2.20 5.88
CA ARG A 239 -19.42 0.98 6.09
C ARG A 239 -18.67 0.58 4.83
N ARG A 240 -17.48 0.02 5.01
CA ARG A 240 -16.70 -0.57 3.91
C ARG A 240 -17.51 -1.66 3.21
N PRO A 241 -17.57 -1.68 1.87
CA PRO A 241 -18.17 -2.78 1.13
C PRO A 241 -17.53 -4.12 1.48
N GLN A 242 -18.36 -5.15 1.64
CA GLN A 242 -17.87 -6.52 1.86
C GLN A 242 -17.41 -7.13 0.53
N ILE A 243 -16.20 -6.82 0.17
CA ILE A 243 -15.45 -7.33 -0.97
C ILE A 243 -13.98 -7.42 -0.57
N GLU A 244 -13.20 -8.27 -1.21
CA GLU A 244 -11.83 -8.55 -0.78
C GLU A 244 -10.97 -7.30 -0.79
N TRP A 245 -10.93 -6.57 -1.91
CA TRP A 245 -10.16 -5.34 -2.06
C TRP A 245 -11.06 -4.13 -2.25
N CYS A 246 -10.80 -3.08 -1.50
CA CYS A 246 -11.50 -1.81 -1.59
C CYS A 246 -10.49 -0.68 -1.69
N GLY A 247 -10.39 -0.05 -2.86
CA GLY A 247 -9.64 1.18 -3.05
C GLY A 247 -10.56 2.39 -3.02
N ALA A 248 -10.01 3.61 -2.85
CA ALA A 248 -10.77 4.84 -2.94
C ALA A 248 -9.98 5.99 -3.60
N SER A 249 -10.68 6.83 -4.37
CA SER A 249 -10.15 8.09 -4.88
C SER A 249 -10.20 9.17 -3.81
N CYS A 250 -9.09 9.89 -3.60
CA CYS A 250 -8.96 10.99 -2.67
C CYS A 250 -8.29 12.20 -3.35
N HIS A 251 -8.66 13.42 -2.93
CA HIS A 251 -8.12 14.66 -3.48
C HIS A 251 -7.56 15.60 -2.40
N ASP A 252 -7.86 15.34 -1.14
CA ASP A 252 -7.52 16.18 0.01
C ASP A 252 -7.37 15.35 1.30
N ARG A 253 -7.06 16.03 2.39
CA ARG A 253 -6.88 15.43 3.72
C ARG A 253 -8.17 14.84 4.29
N GLU A 254 -9.31 15.49 4.09
CA GLU A 254 -10.59 15.02 4.61
C GLU A 254 -10.96 13.65 4.01
N GLN A 255 -10.78 13.53 2.69
CA GLN A 255 -11.03 12.27 1.99
C GLN A 255 -10.05 11.16 2.38
N LEU A 256 -8.76 11.48 2.63
CA LEU A 256 -7.79 10.50 3.15
C LEU A 256 -8.17 10.03 4.56
N GLN A 257 -8.55 10.93 5.45
CA GLN A 257 -9.05 10.58 6.79
C GLN A 257 -10.31 9.71 6.71
N ARG A 258 -11.23 10.07 5.79
CA ARG A 258 -12.42 9.27 5.57
C ARG A 258 -12.10 7.88 5.03
N ALA A 259 -11.12 7.76 4.11
CA ALA A 259 -10.66 6.49 3.56
C ALA A 259 -10.07 5.58 4.66
N GLU A 260 -9.23 6.13 5.53
CA GLU A 260 -8.68 5.42 6.68
C GLU A 260 -9.78 5.00 7.66
N ALA A 261 -10.68 5.90 8.05
CA ALA A 261 -11.80 5.62 8.96
C ALA A 261 -12.79 4.58 8.40
N LEU A 262 -13.05 4.58 7.08
CA LEU A 262 -13.88 3.57 6.42
C LEU A 262 -13.18 2.20 6.34
N GLY A 263 -11.86 2.16 6.52
CA GLY A 263 -11.06 0.95 6.46
C GLY A 263 -10.88 0.41 5.04
N VAL A 264 -10.71 1.29 4.04
CA VAL A 264 -10.34 0.83 2.69
C VAL A 264 -8.92 0.30 2.69
N ASP A 265 -8.56 -0.53 1.73
CA ASP A 265 -7.25 -1.18 1.68
C ASP A 265 -6.15 -0.26 1.14
N PHE A 266 -6.52 0.73 0.31
CA PHE A 266 -5.62 1.75 -0.20
C PHE A 266 -6.38 2.97 -0.74
N ALA A 267 -5.71 4.10 -0.83
CA ALA A 267 -6.21 5.30 -1.48
C ALA A 267 -5.41 5.64 -2.75
N VAL A 268 -6.02 6.39 -3.64
CA VAL A 268 -5.37 7.03 -4.79
C VAL A 268 -5.51 8.53 -4.62
N LEU A 269 -4.41 9.24 -4.41
CA LEU A 269 -4.40 10.70 -4.23
C LEU A 269 -4.02 11.40 -5.54
N ALA A 270 -4.88 12.30 -6.00
CA ALA A 270 -4.75 12.96 -7.30
C ALA A 270 -5.29 14.40 -7.31
N PRO A 271 -4.81 15.25 -8.25
CA PRO A 271 -3.68 15.02 -9.15
C PRO A 271 -2.36 15.49 -8.55
N VAL A 272 -1.29 14.68 -8.66
CA VAL A 272 0.05 15.06 -8.18
C VAL A 272 0.77 15.94 -9.20
N LEU A 273 0.82 15.51 -10.47
CA LEU A 273 1.38 16.30 -11.57
C LEU A 273 0.26 16.76 -12.52
N PRO A 274 0.50 17.80 -13.34
CA PRO A 274 -0.46 18.24 -14.35
C PRO A 274 -0.89 17.07 -15.25
N THR A 275 -2.16 17.02 -15.60
CA THR A 275 -2.74 15.92 -16.34
C THR A 275 -3.74 16.38 -17.38
N LEU A 276 -3.76 15.72 -18.54
CA LEU A 276 -4.72 15.97 -19.61
C LEU A 276 -6.18 15.68 -19.21
N SER A 277 -6.40 14.90 -18.16
CA SER A 277 -7.74 14.62 -17.61
C SER A 277 -8.37 15.84 -16.92
N HIS A 278 -7.56 16.82 -16.53
CA HIS A 278 -7.97 18.10 -15.94
C HIS A 278 -7.10 19.22 -16.52
N PRO A 279 -7.36 19.62 -17.80
CA PRO A 279 -6.57 20.64 -18.48
C PRO A 279 -6.59 21.96 -17.70
N GLY A 280 -5.41 22.56 -17.51
CA GLY A 280 -5.27 23.84 -16.81
C GLY A 280 -5.27 23.77 -15.27
N ALA A 281 -5.58 22.62 -14.65
CA ALA A 281 -5.42 22.44 -13.21
C ALA A 281 -3.95 22.11 -12.88
N PRO A 282 -3.28 22.93 -12.04
CA PRO A 282 -1.94 22.56 -11.55
C PRO A 282 -2.06 21.30 -10.68
N GLY A 283 -1.10 20.37 -10.80
CA GLY A 283 -0.99 19.30 -9.82
C GLY A 283 -0.58 19.84 -8.44
N MET A 284 -0.85 19.09 -7.38
CA MET A 284 -0.45 19.48 -6.03
C MET A 284 1.07 19.49 -5.83
N GLY A 285 1.80 18.78 -6.67
CA GLY A 285 3.24 18.58 -6.54
C GLY A 285 3.63 17.57 -5.45
N TRP A 286 4.86 17.09 -5.54
CA TRP A 286 5.36 16.05 -4.62
C TRP A 286 5.45 16.51 -3.17
N GLY A 287 5.79 17.79 -2.92
CA GLY A 287 5.88 18.33 -1.56
C GLY A 287 4.54 18.34 -0.83
N ALA A 288 3.47 18.80 -1.48
CA ALA A 288 2.13 18.76 -0.89
C ALA A 288 1.62 17.31 -0.78
N PHE A 289 1.92 16.45 -1.76
CA PHE A 289 1.61 15.02 -1.67
C PHE A 289 2.23 14.40 -0.42
N ALA A 290 3.55 14.59 -0.20
CA ALA A 290 4.25 14.04 0.96
C ALA A 290 3.64 14.49 2.29
N GLN A 291 3.29 15.78 2.39
CA GLN A 291 2.63 16.33 3.59
C GLN A 291 1.23 15.76 3.82
N LEU A 292 0.51 15.44 2.73
CA LEU A 292 -0.83 14.87 2.84
C LEU A 292 -0.81 13.41 3.26
N VAL A 293 0.16 12.62 2.79
CA VAL A 293 0.22 11.16 3.09
C VAL A 293 0.97 10.85 4.38
N GLU A 294 1.64 11.83 4.97
CA GLU A 294 2.39 11.62 6.22
C GLU A 294 1.46 11.23 7.37
N GLY A 295 1.79 10.15 8.05
CA GLY A 295 1.14 9.74 9.29
C GLY A 295 -0.05 8.79 9.12
N TYR A 296 -0.44 8.42 7.89
CA TYR A 296 -1.51 7.45 7.64
C TYR A 296 -1.03 5.99 7.71
N SER A 297 -1.94 5.13 8.17
CA SER A 297 -1.77 3.67 8.11
C SER A 297 -2.16 3.07 6.74
N LEU A 298 -2.75 3.89 5.89
CA LEU A 298 -3.32 3.54 4.60
C LEU A 298 -2.29 3.69 3.47
N PRO A 299 -2.02 2.65 2.67
CA PRO A 299 -1.22 2.77 1.45
C PRO A 299 -1.84 3.77 0.48
N VAL A 300 -1.06 4.75 0.00
CA VAL A 300 -1.53 5.78 -0.93
C VAL A 300 -0.76 5.71 -2.25
N TYR A 301 -1.46 5.53 -3.35
CA TYR A 301 -0.91 5.66 -4.70
C TYR A 301 -0.97 7.10 -5.18
N ALA A 302 0.11 7.57 -5.80
CA ALA A 302 0.14 8.86 -6.47
C ALA A 302 -0.47 8.73 -7.88
N LEU A 303 -1.42 9.61 -8.24
CA LEU A 303 -2.03 9.65 -9.57
C LEU A 303 -1.99 11.08 -10.15
N GLY A 304 -1.98 11.20 -11.46
CA GLY A 304 -1.95 12.44 -12.22
C GLY A 304 -0.59 12.65 -12.88
N GLY A 305 -0.53 12.54 -14.19
CA GLY A 305 0.70 12.68 -14.98
C GLY A 305 1.75 11.59 -14.75
N MET A 306 1.39 10.47 -14.11
CA MET A 306 2.33 9.42 -13.70
C MET A 306 2.79 8.56 -14.88
N ARG A 307 4.08 8.18 -14.84
CA ARG A 307 4.78 7.20 -15.66
C ARG A 307 5.69 6.36 -14.78
N GLU A 308 6.15 5.19 -15.25
CA GLU A 308 7.01 4.29 -14.47
C GLU A 308 8.25 4.98 -13.87
N GLN A 309 8.88 5.87 -14.62
CA GLN A 309 10.03 6.65 -14.14
C GLN A 309 9.76 7.47 -12.88
N HIS A 310 8.51 7.74 -12.54
CA HIS A 310 8.13 8.48 -11.33
C HIS A 310 8.03 7.59 -10.09
N LEU A 311 8.17 6.26 -10.21
CA LEU A 311 7.97 5.34 -9.10
C LEU A 311 8.95 5.58 -7.95
N SER A 312 10.24 5.81 -8.25
CA SER A 312 11.25 6.11 -7.24
C SER A 312 10.98 7.44 -6.52
N THR A 313 10.53 8.45 -7.27
CA THR A 313 10.13 9.75 -6.70
C THR A 313 8.89 9.60 -5.83
N ALA A 314 7.92 8.79 -6.25
CA ALA A 314 6.72 8.49 -5.46
C ALA A 314 7.08 7.85 -4.12
N TRP A 315 7.95 6.84 -4.10
CA TRP A 315 8.43 6.22 -2.87
C TRP A 315 9.16 7.21 -1.96
N ALA A 316 10.03 8.05 -2.52
CA ALA A 316 10.76 9.07 -1.76
C ALA A 316 9.80 10.07 -1.06
N ASN A 317 8.61 10.24 -1.59
CA ASN A 317 7.56 11.10 -1.04
C ASN A 317 6.48 10.34 -0.26
N GLY A 318 6.72 9.10 0.16
CA GLY A 318 5.84 8.32 1.03
C GLY A 318 4.70 7.58 0.31
N ALA A 319 4.64 7.64 -1.02
CA ALA A 319 3.64 6.88 -1.76
C ALA A 319 3.86 5.36 -1.62
N HIS A 320 2.78 4.60 -1.66
CA HIS A 320 2.86 3.15 -1.84
C HIS A 320 3.40 2.79 -3.22
N GLY A 321 2.97 3.52 -4.21
CA GLY A 321 3.31 3.35 -5.61
C GLY A 321 2.66 4.43 -6.46
N ILE A 322 2.51 4.15 -7.74
CA ILE A 322 1.89 5.05 -8.71
C ILE A 322 0.64 4.42 -9.34
N ALA A 323 -0.41 5.23 -9.51
CA ALA A 323 -1.53 4.86 -10.35
C ALA A 323 -1.40 5.56 -11.71
N MET A 324 -1.63 4.82 -12.78
CA MET A 324 -1.44 5.32 -14.16
C MET A 324 -2.67 5.01 -15.01
N MET A 325 -3.10 5.98 -15.81
CA MET A 325 -4.12 5.73 -16.84
C MET A 325 -3.44 5.62 -18.21
N ARG A 326 -2.92 6.72 -18.76
CA ARG A 326 -2.24 6.71 -20.06
C ARG A 326 -0.89 6.01 -20.01
N GLY A 327 -0.05 6.38 -19.04
CA GLY A 327 1.31 5.85 -18.91
C GLY A 327 1.39 4.32 -18.70
N ALA A 328 0.31 3.69 -18.24
CA ALA A 328 0.25 2.24 -18.08
C ALA A 328 0.17 1.47 -19.41
N TRP A 329 -0.22 2.15 -20.47
CA TRP A 329 -0.51 1.56 -21.79
C TRP A 329 0.42 2.10 -22.90
N GLU A 330 1.43 2.87 -22.55
CA GLU A 330 2.48 3.26 -23.49
C GLU A 330 3.30 2.03 -23.87
N VAL A 331 3.60 1.88 -25.16
CA VAL A 331 4.51 0.84 -25.64
C VAL A 331 5.92 1.35 -25.35
N PRO A 332 6.82 0.54 -24.75
CA PRO A 332 8.21 0.92 -24.51
C PRO A 332 8.96 1.33 -25.78
#